data_5b95df0f9892e5811d4156c0fe6ee16f
#
_entry.id   5b95df0f9892e5811d4156c0fe6ee16f
#
_cell.length_a   1.000
_cell.length_b   1.000
_cell.length_c   1.000
_cell.angle_alpha   90.00
_cell.angle_beta   90.00
_cell.angle_gamma   90.00
#
_symmetry.space_group_name_H-M   'P 1'
#
loop_
_entity.id
_entity.type
_entity.pdbx_description
1 polymer ?
#
loop_
_entity_poly.entity_id
_entity_poly.type
_entity_poly.pdbx_seq_one_letter_code
_entity_poly.pdbx_strand_id
1 'polypeptide(L)' 'MEINFECKKCNQIFDSEVGKIKMNERTFRPDFEKKVRCPGCGVRTIDEVFLTELGQYQMTEVMMNI' A
#
# COMPACT_ATOMS: atom_id res chain seq x y z
N MET A 1 -2.90 7.46 -6.55
CA MET A 1 -2.17 6.32 -7.12
C MET A 1 -2.71 5.02 -6.54
N GLU A 2 -2.94 4.03 -7.35
CA GLU A 2 -3.41 2.73 -6.88
C GLU A 2 -2.23 1.78 -6.70
N ILE A 3 -2.24 1.08 -5.56
CA ILE A 3 -1.23 0.07 -5.24
C ILE A 3 -1.94 -1.24 -4.97
N ASN A 4 -1.33 -2.34 -5.41
CA ASN A 4 -1.88 -3.68 -5.24
C ASN A 4 -1.41 -4.27 -3.91
N PHE A 5 -2.37 -4.74 -3.11
CA PHE A 5 -2.12 -5.31 -1.78
C PHE A 5 -2.80 -6.66 -1.63
N GLU A 6 -2.33 -7.41 -0.63
CA GLU A 6 -3.00 -8.60 -0.15
C GLU A 6 -3.32 -8.41 1.34
N CYS A 7 -4.59 -8.61 1.71
CA CYS A 7 -5.01 -8.49 3.10
C CYS A 7 -4.55 -9.68 3.92
N LYS A 8 -3.87 -9.44 5.04
CA LYS A 8 -3.39 -10.51 5.93
C LYS A 8 -4.52 -11.26 6.60
N LYS A 9 -5.66 -10.61 6.80
CA LYS A 9 -6.79 -11.20 7.51
C LYS A 9 -7.66 -12.08 6.63
N CYS A 10 -8.02 -11.60 5.44
CA CYS A 10 -8.93 -12.33 4.55
C CYS A 10 -8.24 -12.92 3.33
N ASN A 11 -6.95 -12.68 3.15
CA ASN A 11 -6.12 -13.14 2.03
C ASN A 11 -6.63 -12.68 0.67
N GLN A 12 -7.43 -11.62 0.64
CA GLN A 12 -7.93 -11.07 -0.60
C GLN A 12 -6.92 -10.13 -1.23
N ILE A 13 -6.71 -10.28 -2.55
CA ILE A 13 -5.85 -9.37 -3.31
C ILE A 13 -6.73 -8.26 -3.88
N PHE A 14 -6.30 -7.00 -3.72
CA PHE A 14 -7.09 -5.85 -4.12
C PHE A 14 -6.19 -4.66 -4.47
N ASP A 15 -6.72 -3.71 -5.24
CA ASP A 15 -6.09 -2.43 -5.48
C ASP A 15 -6.67 -1.39 -4.54
N SER A 16 -5.84 -0.52 -3.99
CA SER A 16 -6.28 0.57 -3.13
C SER A 16 -5.70 1.89 -3.59
N GLU A 17 -6.56 2.90 -3.70
CA GLU A 17 -6.11 4.26 -3.99
C GLU A 17 -5.52 4.88 -2.73
N VAL A 18 -4.22 5.11 -2.73
CA VAL A 18 -3.50 5.62 -1.56
C VAL A 18 -3.09 7.09 -1.70
N GLY A 19 -3.42 7.71 -2.83
CA GLY A 19 -3.04 9.09 -3.08
C GLY A 19 -1.54 9.24 -3.27
N LYS A 20 -0.98 10.30 -2.71
CA LYS A 20 0.47 10.54 -2.78
C LYS A 20 1.19 9.65 -1.77
N ILE A 21 2.34 9.15 -2.20
CA ILE A 21 3.19 8.29 -1.36
C ILE A 21 4.45 9.05 -1.02
N LYS A 22 4.79 9.10 0.27
CA LYS A 22 6.02 9.71 0.77
C LYS A 22 6.77 8.70 1.60
N MET A 23 8.11 8.74 1.54
CA MET A 23 8.93 7.93 2.42
C MET A 23 9.11 8.64 3.76
N ASN A 24 8.74 7.96 4.84
CA ASN A 24 8.99 8.46 6.19
C ASN A 24 10.42 8.11 6.60
N GLU A 25 11.25 9.13 6.74
CA GLU A 25 12.67 8.94 7.06
C GLU A 25 12.90 8.42 8.47
N ARG A 26 11.95 8.60 9.37
CA ARG A 26 12.08 8.13 10.76
C ARG A 26 11.84 6.64 10.90
N THR A 27 10.86 6.12 10.16
CA THR A 27 10.45 4.72 10.28
C THR A 27 10.92 3.87 9.11
N PHE A 28 11.43 4.50 8.05
CA PHE A 28 11.79 3.86 6.78
C PHE A 28 10.60 3.14 6.14
N ARG A 29 9.37 3.61 6.43
CA ARG A 29 8.13 3.06 5.88
C ARG A 29 7.45 4.09 4.97
N PRO A 30 6.72 3.64 3.96
CA PRO A 30 5.96 4.57 3.13
C PRO A 30 4.76 5.13 3.88
N ASP A 31 4.54 6.43 3.74
CA ASP A 31 3.34 7.09 4.23
C ASP A 31 2.40 7.34 3.06
N PHE A 32 1.16 6.94 3.21
CA PHE A 32 0.12 7.13 2.20
C PHE A 32 -0.77 8.30 2.58
N GLU A 33 -1.14 9.10 1.59
CA GLU A 33 -2.10 10.20 1.78
C GLU A 33 -3.47 9.67 2.22
N LYS A 34 -3.88 8.54 1.65
CA LYS A 34 -5.15 7.88 1.97
C LYS A 34 -4.88 6.52 2.58
N LYS A 35 -5.78 6.09 3.45
CA LYS A 35 -5.66 4.79 4.12
C LYS A 35 -5.92 3.65 3.13
N VAL A 36 -5.23 2.52 3.34
CA VAL A 36 -5.49 1.30 2.59
C VAL A 36 -6.86 0.76 3.01
N ARG A 37 -7.67 0.37 2.03
CA ARG A 37 -9.01 -0.14 2.30
C ARG A 37 -9.22 -1.48 1.61
N CYS A 38 -9.37 -2.53 2.41
CA CYS A 38 -9.70 -3.85 1.92
C CYS A 38 -11.21 -3.95 1.63
N PRO A 39 -11.62 -4.46 0.45
CA PRO A 39 -13.05 -4.57 0.12
C PRO A 39 -13.84 -5.43 1.11
N GLY A 40 -13.20 -6.44 1.70
CA GLY A 40 -13.87 -7.35 2.63
C GLY A 40 -13.75 -6.97 4.10
N CYS A 41 -12.68 -6.27 4.48
CA CYS A 41 -12.35 -6.00 5.88
C CYS A 41 -12.46 -4.52 6.27
N GLY A 42 -12.50 -3.61 5.31
CA GLY A 42 -12.51 -2.17 5.55
C GLY A 42 -11.11 -1.59 5.65
N VAL A 43 -10.96 -0.51 6.42
CA VAL A 43 -9.68 0.20 6.55
C VAL A 43 -8.63 -0.69 7.23
N ARG A 44 -7.43 -0.73 6.65
CA ARG A 44 -6.29 -1.48 7.15
C ARG A 44 -5.05 -0.59 7.25
N THR A 45 -4.20 -0.88 8.22
CA THR A 45 -2.89 -0.22 8.32
C THR A 45 -1.90 -0.92 7.40
N ILE A 46 -0.76 -0.28 7.15
CA ILE A 46 0.30 -0.87 6.33
C ILE A 46 0.81 -2.20 6.90
N ASP A 47 0.71 -2.38 8.21
CA ASP A 47 1.15 -3.61 8.89
C ASP A 47 0.14 -4.76 8.73
N GLU A 48 -1.08 -4.45 8.32
CA GLU A 48 -2.15 -5.44 8.15
C GLU A 48 -2.30 -5.94 6.72
N VAL A 49 -1.48 -5.45 5.81
CA VAL A 49 -1.49 -5.85 4.41
C VAL A 49 -0.08 -6.14 3.93
N PHE A 50 0.02 -6.94 2.85
CA PHE A 50 1.27 -7.17 2.14
C PHE A 50 1.23 -6.46 0.79
N LEU A 51 2.38 -5.98 0.33
CA LEU A 51 2.52 -5.61 -1.07
C LEU A 51 2.66 -6.91 -1.88
N THR A 52 1.80 -7.05 -2.89
CA THR A 52 1.96 -8.14 -3.86
C THR A 52 3.17 -7.85 -4.75
N GLU A 53 3.54 -8.80 -5.60
CA GLU A 53 4.62 -8.58 -6.56
C GLU A 53 4.35 -7.34 -7.43
N LEU A 54 3.10 -7.20 -7.92
CA LEU A 54 2.69 -6.01 -8.66
C LEU A 54 2.79 -4.75 -7.80
N GLY A 55 2.35 -4.82 -6.55
CA GLY A 55 2.44 -3.68 -5.62
C GLY A 55 3.86 -3.24 -5.38
N GLN A 56 4.81 -4.18 -5.29
CA GLN A 56 6.23 -3.87 -5.14
C GLN A 56 6.77 -3.13 -6.36
N TYR A 57 6.39 -3.53 -7.56
CA TYR A 57 6.78 -2.80 -8.78
C TYR A 57 6.20 -1.39 -8.78
N GLN A 58 4.95 -1.25 -8.42
CA GLN A 58 4.29 0.06 -8.37
C GLN A 58 4.99 0.99 -7.38
N MET A 59 5.34 0.50 -6.20
CA MET A 59 6.06 1.27 -5.19
C MET A 59 7.46 1.66 -5.68
N THR A 60 8.16 0.74 -6.33
CA THR A 60 9.50 1.01 -6.88
C THR A 60 9.45 2.14 -7.90
N GLU A 61 8.48 2.13 -8.80
CA GLU A 61 8.31 3.18 -9.80
C GLU A 61 8.08 4.54 -9.16
N VAL A 62 7.24 4.60 -8.13
CA VAL A 62 6.96 5.84 -7.40
C VAL A 62 8.23 6.38 -6.74
N MET A 63 9.01 5.50 -6.12
CA MET A 63 10.22 5.91 -5.41
C MET A 63 11.34 6.33 -6.36
N MET A 64 11.39 5.76 -7.56
CA MET A 64 12.39 6.13 -8.57
C MET A 64 12.11 7.48 -9.23
N ASN A 65 10.87 7.94 -9.19
CA ASN A 65 10.46 9.20 -9.82
C ASN A 65 10.45 10.40 -8.85
N ILE A 66 10.98 10.23 -7.67
CA ILE A 66 11.06 11.29 -6.66
C ILE A 66 12.36 12.09 -6.79
#